data_961daca06ad415a25e7410020cf077e4
#
_entry.id   961daca06ad415a25e7410020cf077e4
#
_cell.length_a   1.000
_cell.length_b   1.000
_cell.length_c   1.000
_cell.angle_alpha   90.00
_cell.angle_beta   90.00
_cell.angle_gamma   90.00
#
_symmetry.space_group_name_H-M   'P 1'
#
loop_
_entity.id
_entity.type
_entity.pdbx_description
1 polymer ?
#
loop_
_entity_poly.entity_id
_entity_poly.type
_entity_poly.pdbx_seq_one_letter_code
_entity_poly.pdbx_strand_id
1 'polypeptide(L)'
;MTRLSYEEYLRRYHTLTYKNVGVSMLPLLKQGRDSFTVREVKQGESCKLWDVVLYKRGTDQYVLHRIIKVYEDSYDILGDNCIGIERGIPKTDVLGVMTDFTHKGKQYKTDDRGYRLYVW
;
A
#
# COMPACT_ATOMS: atom_id res chain seq x y z
N MET A 1 1.11 -7.09 27.61
CA MET A 1 1.32 -7.59 26.24
C MET A 1 1.79 -6.43 25.35
N THR A 2 2.95 -6.56 24.73
CA THR A 2 3.51 -5.51 23.89
C THR A 2 2.84 -5.55 22.51
N ARG A 3 2.31 -4.40 22.07
CA ARG A 3 1.71 -4.29 20.75
C ARG A 3 2.82 -4.15 19.70
N LEU A 4 2.77 -4.97 18.65
CA LEU A 4 3.72 -4.87 17.55
C LEU A 4 3.37 -3.68 16.66
N SER A 5 4.40 -2.95 16.17
CA SER A 5 4.23 -2.00 15.09
C SER A 5 3.98 -2.73 13.77
N TYR A 6 3.53 -2.01 12.72
CA TYR A 6 3.35 -2.62 11.41
C TYR A 6 4.67 -3.16 10.86
N GLU A 7 5.77 -2.43 11.02
CA GLU A 7 7.08 -2.90 10.56
C GLU A 7 7.53 -4.14 11.32
N GLU A 8 7.30 -4.23 12.64
CA GLU A 8 7.64 -5.42 13.43
C GLU A 8 6.78 -6.61 13.02
N TYR A 9 5.48 -6.38 12.80
CA TYR A 9 4.56 -7.42 12.36
C TYR A 9 4.96 -7.98 10.99
N LEU A 10 5.25 -7.11 10.02
CA LEU A 10 5.68 -7.52 8.69
C LEU A 10 7.01 -8.26 8.73
N ARG A 11 7.94 -7.81 9.57
CA ARG A 11 9.23 -8.50 9.74
C ARG A 11 9.06 -9.90 10.28
N ARG A 12 8.12 -10.09 11.22
CA ARG A 12 7.89 -11.39 11.87
C ARG A 12 7.04 -12.34 11.00
N TYR A 13 5.97 -11.83 10.40
CA TYR A 13 4.98 -12.67 9.72
C TYR A 13 5.00 -12.54 8.20
N HIS A 14 5.70 -11.57 7.65
CA HIS A 14 5.91 -11.31 6.22
C HIS A 14 4.69 -10.85 5.45
N THR A 15 3.49 -10.99 5.98
CA THR A 15 2.25 -10.47 5.40
C THR A 15 1.39 -9.84 6.48
N LEU A 16 0.54 -8.89 6.08
CA LEU A 16 -0.41 -8.22 6.96
C LEU A 16 -1.70 -7.98 6.20
N THR A 17 -2.83 -8.45 6.75
CA THR A 17 -4.16 -8.16 6.23
C THR A 17 -4.86 -7.19 7.18
N TYR A 18 -5.41 -6.11 6.63
CA TYR A 18 -6.03 -5.07 7.44
C TYR A 18 -7.26 -4.48 6.74
N LYS A 19 -8.20 -3.98 7.54
CA LYS A 19 -9.38 -3.30 7.01
C LYS A 19 -9.00 -1.90 6.54
N ASN A 20 -9.54 -1.49 5.40
CA ASN A 20 -9.31 -0.14 4.88
C ASN A 20 -9.93 0.92 5.80
N VAL A 21 -9.17 1.96 6.08
CA VAL A 21 -9.60 3.12 6.87
C VAL A 21 -9.45 4.37 6.01
N GLY A 22 -10.49 5.22 6.01
CA GLY A 22 -10.48 6.46 5.26
C GLY A 22 -10.94 6.30 3.82
N VAL A 23 -10.81 7.36 3.04
CA VAL A 23 -11.36 7.47 1.68
C VAL A 23 -10.29 7.67 0.60
N SER A 24 -9.01 7.71 0.97
CA SER A 24 -7.93 8.06 0.04
C SER A 24 -7.76 7.06 -1.11
N MET A 25 -8.23 5.82 -0.94
CA MET A 25 -8.15 4.77 -1.97
C MET A 25 -9.49 4.44 -2.62
N LEU A 26 -10.52 5.28 -2.44
CA LEU A 26 -11.75 5.15 -3.21
C LEU A 26 -11.45 5.36 -4.70
N PRO A 27 -12.15 4.71 -5.62
CA PRO A 27 -13.26 3.76 -5.40
C PRO A 27 -12.80 2.32 -5.14
N LEU A 28 -11.52 2.03 -5.17
CA LEU A 28 -10.99 0.68 -5.03
C LEU A 28 -11.28 0.10 -3.64
N LEU A 29 -10.89 0.84 -2.58
CA LEU A 29 -11.02 0.39 -1.19
C LEU A 29 -11.94 1.34 -0.43
N LYS A 30 -13.03 0.81 0.12
CA LYS A 30 -13.99 1.58 0.92
C LYS A 30 -13.88 1.17 2.39
N GLN A 31 -13.83 2.16 3.28
CA GLN A 31 -13.81 1.94 4.72
C GLN A 31 -15.06 1.18 5.17
N GLY A 32 -14.87 0.18 6.04
CA GLY A 32 -15.98 -0.63 6.57
C GLY A 32 -16.48 -1.70 5.61
N ARG A 33 -16.02 -1.72 4.36
CA ARG A 33 -16.39 -2.71 3.36
C ARG A 33 -15.22 -3.57 2.91
N ASP A 34 -14.07 -2.94 2.67
CA ASP A 34 -12.95 -3.60 1.98
C ASP A 34 -11.75 -3.77 2.90
N SER A 35 -10.93 -4.76 2.59
CA SER A 35 -9.66 -5.02 3.26
C SER A 35 -8.57 -5.20 2.23
N PHE A 36 -7.32 -5.12 2.68
CA PHE A 36 -6.15 -5.32 1.82
C PHE A 36 -5.13 -6.18 2.53
N THR A 37 -4.29 -6.86 1.74
CA THR A 37 -3.15 -7.61 2.22
C THR A 37 -1.90 -7.03 1.59
N VAL A 38 -0.88 -6.77 2.42
CA VAL A 38 0.44 -6.36 1.97
C VAL A 38 1.45 -7.44 2.34
N ARG A 39 2.47 -7.62 1.49
CA ARG A 39 3.65 -8.42 1.85
C ARG A 39 4.79 -7.50 2.26
N GLU A 40 5.68 -8.01 3.06
CA GLU A 40 6.88 -7.29 3.48
C GLU A 40 7.71 -6.87 2.26
N VAL A 41 8.16 -5.61 2.25
CA VAL A 41 9.17 -5.13 1.31
C VAL A 41 10.51 -5.17 2.03
N LYS A 42 11.43 -5.98 1.50
CA LYS A 42 12.74 -6.18 2.12
C LYS A 42 13.67 -5.04 1.77
N GLN A 43 14.68 -4.83 2.61
CA GLN A 43 15.71 -3.81 2.38
C GLN A 43 16.37 -4.05 1.01
N GLY A 44 16.49 -2.98 0.22
CA GLY A 44 17.06 -3.05 -1.13
C GLY A 44 16.09 -3.47 -2.21
N GLU A 45 14.88 -3.90 -1.85
CA GLU A 45 13.85 -4.25 -2.82
C GLU A 45 13.19 -2.98 -3.36
N SER A 46 12.97 -2.92 -4.68
CA SER A 46 12.24 -1.83 -5.33
C SER A 46 10.86 -2.27 -5.75
N CYS A 47 9.84 -1.50 -5.39
CA CYS A 47 8.48 -1.69 -5.88
C CYS A 47 8.34 -1.10 -7.28
N LYS A 48 7.25 -1.44 -7.96
CA LYS A 48 7.02 -1.08 -9.36
C LYS A 48 6.05 0.07 -9.48
N LEU A 49 6.09 0.75 -10.62
CA LEU A 49 5.09 1.73 -11.00
C LEU A 49 3.69 1.11 -10.88
N TRP A 50 2.76 1.86 -10.31
CA TRP A 50 1.36 1.50 -10.05
C TRP A 50 1.13 0.54 -8.88
N ASP A 51 2.17 0.06 -8.19
CA ASP A 51 2.00 -0.69 -6.96
C ASP A 51 1.35 0.19 -5.89
N VAL A 52 0.47 -0.40 -5.07
CA VAL A 52 -0.05 0.24 -3.86
C VAL A 52 0.83 -0.22 -2.71
N VAL A 53 1.38 0.74 -1.98
CA VAL A 53 2.36 0.45 -0.92
C VAL A 53 1.92 1.01 0.42
N LEU A 54 2.28 0.29 1.48
CA LEU A 54 2.18 0.74 2.85
C LEU A 54 3.51 1.38 3.23
N TYR A 55 3.48 2.65 3.61
CA TYR A 55 4.70 3.36 3.98
C TYR A 55 4.49 4.18 5.26
N LYS A 56 5.59 4.48 5.92
CA LYS A 56 5.59 5.24 7.16
C LYS A 56 5.83 6.71 6.85
N ARG A 57 4.91 7.55 7.31
CA ARG A 57 5.01 9.00 7.22
C ARG A 57 5.32 9.56 8.60
N GLY A 58 6.48 10.20 8.77
CA GLY A 58 6.90 10.67 10.09
C GLY A 58 7.21 9.52 11.03
N THR A 59 6.89 9.67 12.31
CA THR A 59 7.26 8.70 13.34
C THR A 59 6.19 7.65 13.61
N ASP A 60 4.93 7.94 13.33
CA ASP A 60 3.82 7.08 13.76
C ASP A 60 2.63 7.01 12.79
N GLN A 61 2.72 7.63 11.62
CA GLN A 61 1.67 7.53 10.61
C GLN A 61 2.00 6.45 9.58
N TYR A 62 0.99 5.64 9.25
CA TYR A 62 1.10 4.60 8.21
C TYR A 62 0.06 4.89 7.15
N VAL A 63 0.48 4.88 5.89
CA VAL A 63 -0.34 5.29 4.75
C VAL A 63 -0.29 4.22 3.68
N LEU A 64 -1.44 3.93 3.05
CA LEU A 64 -1.54 3.02 1.91
C LEU A 64 -1.94 3.84 0.69
N HIS A 65 -1.01 4.08 -0.23
CA HIS A 65 -1.24 4.85 -1.46
C HIS A 65 -0.51 4.22 -2.64
N ARG A 66 -0.77 4.75 -3.84
CA ARG A 66 -0.26 4.21 -5.10
C ARG A 66 1.01 4.92 -5.57
N ILE A 67 2.00 4.14 -6.01
CA ILE A 67 3.20 4.67 -6.67
C ILE A 67 2.81 5.16 -8.06
N ILE A 68 3.10 6.44 -8.35
CA ILE A 68 2.83 7.03 -9.66
C ILE A 68 4.10 7.39 -10.42
N LYS A 69 5.25 7.36 -9.76
CA LYS A 69 6.54 7.54 -10.41
C LYS A 69 7.64 6.87 -9.58
N VAL A 70 8.59 6.22 -10.25
CA VAL A 70 9.70 5.51 -9.62
C VAL A 70 11.00 6.21 -9.99
N TYR A 71 11.77 6.56 -8.97
CA TYR A 71 13.13 7.09 -9.11
C TYR A 71 14.13 6.06 -8.57
N GLU A 72 15.41 6.36 -8.61
CA GLU A 72 16.44 5.44 -8.11
C GLU A 72 16.27 5.14 -6.61
N ASP A 73 16.09 6.19 -5.79
CA ASP A 73 16.04 6.05 -4.33
C ASP A 73 14.69 6.41 -3.71
N SER A 74 13.72 6.80 -4.54
CA SER A 74 12.44 7.31 -4.02
C SER A 74 11.29 7.03 -4.97
N TYR A 75 10.07 7.34 -4.47
CA TYR A 75 8.84 7.27 -5.24
C TYR A 75 8.06 8.57 -5.11
N ASP A 76 7.28 8.91 -6.14
CA ASP A 76 6.15 9.82 -5.99
C ASP A 76 4.89 8.97 -5.79
N ILE A 77 4.09 9.32 -4.79
CA ILE A 77 2.98 8.49 -4.30
C ILE A 77 1.71 9.34 -4.22
N LEU A 78 0.57 8.72 -4.59
CA LEU A 78 -0.73 9.39 -4.60
C LEU A 78 -1.82 8.38 -4.23
N GLY A 79 -2.73 8.77 -3.34
CA GLY A 79 -3.94 7.99 -3.08
C GLY A 79 -4.90 8.08 -4.27
N ASP A 80 -5.61 7.00 -4.58
CA ASP A 80 -6.52 6.94 -5.73
C ASP A 80 -7.62 8.02 -5.67
N ASN A 81 -7.97 8.49 -4.48
CA ASN A 81 -8.96 9.53 -4.26
C ASN A 81 -8.33 10.85 -3.78
N CYS A 82 -7.06 11.08 -4.05
CA CYS A 82 -6.32 12.26 -3.62
C CYS A 82 -5.84 13.06 -4.83
N ILE A 83 -5.65 14.37 -4.63
CA ILE A 83 -5.10 15.26 -5.66
C ILE A 83 -3.70 15.77 -5.32
N GLY A 84 -3.29 15.63 -4.04
CA GLY A 84 -1.96 16.05 -3.60
C GLY A 84 -0.94 14.92 -3.71
N ILE A 85 0.03 15.06 -4.60
CA ILE A 85 1.11 14.09 -4.78
C ILE A 85 2.14 14.26 -3.67
N GLU A 86 2.54 13.15 -3.03
CA GLU A 86 3.70 13.14 -2.13
C GLU A 86 4.92 12.77 -2.97
N ARG A 87 5.87 13.71 -3.06
CA ARG A 87 7.05 13.56 -3.90
C ARG A 87 8.26 13.13 -3.11
N GLY A 88 9.07 12.26 -3.71
CA GLY A 88 10.37 11.90 -3.15
C GLY A 88 10.30 11.10 -1.87
N ILE A 89 9.32 10.22 -1.72
CA ILE A 89 9.24 9.32 -0.57
C ILE A 89 10.39 8.31 -0.67
N PRO A 90 11.30 8.27 0.31
CA PRO A 90 12.42 7.32 0.28
C PRO A 90 11.93 5.88 0.20
N LYS A 91 12.58 5.07 -0.62
CA LYS A 91 12.22 3.64 -0.73
C LYS A 91 12.35 2.92 0.61
N THR A 92 13.25 3.40 1.49
CA THR A 92 13.43 2.85 2.83
C THR A 92 12.23 3.08 3.75
N ASP A 93 11.34 4.02 3.43
CA ASP A 93 10.12 4.26 4.21
C ASP A 93 8.97 3.30 3.82
N VAL A 94 9.11 2.57 2.72
CA VAL A 94 8.10 1.64 2.24
C VAL A 94 8.27 0.30 2.96
N LEU A 95 7.20 -0.15 3.61
CA LEU A 95 7.21 -1.32 4.48
C LEU A 95 6.59 -2.54 3.81
N GLY A 96 5.56 -2.34 3.00
CA GLY A 96 4.84 -3.42 2.36
C GLY A 96 4.24 -3.02 1.03
N VAL A 97 3.96 -4.01 0.19
CA VAL A 97 3.31 -3.83 -1.10
C VAL A 97 2.05 -4.67 -1.15
N MET A 98 0.95 -4.06 -1.61
CA MET A 98 -0.34 -4.75 -1.69
C MET A 98 -0.28 -5.88 -2.71
N THR A 99 -0.71 -7.07 -2.29
CA THR A 99 -0.79 -8.26 -3.14
C THR A 99 -2.23 -8.67 -3.43
N ASP A 100 -3.11 -8.43 -2.48
CA ASP A 100 -4.50 -8.86 -2.52
C ASP A 100 -5.38 -7.79 -1.88
N PHE A 101 -6.64 -7.74 -2.28
CA PHE A 101 -7.63 -6.87 -1.64
C PHE A 101 -9.01 -7.40 -1.88
N THR A 102 -9.98 -6.94 -1.06
CA THR A 102 -11.40 -7.20 -1.30
C THR A 102 -12.05 -5.93 -1.83
N HIS A 103 -12.99 -6.10 -2.76
CA HIS A 103 -13.80 -5.02 -3.30
C HIS A 103 -15.23 -5.52 -3.43
N LYS A 104 -16.15 -4.91 -2.69
CA LYS A 104 -17.57 -5.32 -2.66
C LYS A 104 -17.74 -6.80 -2.34
N GLY A 105 -16.98 -7.30 -1.36
CA GLY A 105 -17.07 -8.69 -0.91
C GLY A 105 -16.34 -9.71 -1.77
N LYS A 106 -15.73 -9.30 -2.88
CA LYS A 106 -14.99 -10.21 -3.75
C LYS A 106 -13.49 -10.02 -3.58
N GLN A 107 -12.75 -11.13 -3.58
CA GLN A 107 -11.29 -11.12 -3.44
C GLN A 107 -10.63 -10.94 -4.81
N TYR A 108 -9.64 -10.06 -4.87
CA TYR A 108 -8.82 -9.82 -6.06
C TYR A 108 -7.34 -9.91 -5.71
N LYS A 109 -6.54 -10.25 -6.70
CA LYS A 109 -5.08 -10.14 -6.64
C LYS A 109 -4.61 -8.98 -7.50
N THR A 110 -3.48 -8.39 -7.16
CA THR A 110 -2.97 -7.23 -7.91
C THR A 110 -2.47 -7.59 -9.30
N ASP A 111 -2.31 -8.87 -9.62
CA ASP A 111 -1.99 -9.33 -10.97
C ASP A 111 -3.24 -9.64 -11.82
N ASP A 112 -4.45 -9.51 -11.27
CA ASP A 112 -5.69 -9.72 -12.01
C ASP A 112 -5.85 -8.69 -13.13
N ARG A 113 -6.33 -9.16 -14.31
CA ARG A 113 -6.50 -8.31 -15.49
C ARG A 113 -7.46 -7.14 -15.24
N GLY A 114 -8.59 -7.38 -14.58
CA GLY A 114 -9.56 -6.34 -14.29
C GLY A 114 -8.99 -5.23 -13.42
N TYR A 115 -8.18 -5.58 -12.44
CA TYR A 115 -7.50 -4.62 -11.59
C TYR A 115 -6.49 -3.78 -12.40
N ARG A 116 -5.72 -4.42 -13.30
CA ARG A 116 -4.75 -3.72 -14.16
C ARG A 116 -5.44 -2.71 -15.06
N LEU A 117 -6.62 -3.06 -15.62
CA LEU A 117 -7.41 -2.12 -16.42
C LEU A 117 -7.90 -0.93 -15.59
N TYR A 118 -8.26 -1.15 -14.33
CA TYR A 118 -8.65 -0.06 -13.43
C TYR A 118 -7.50 0.93 -13.22
N VAL A 119 -6.27 0.42 -13.04
CA VAL A 119 -5.08 1.25 -12.76
C VAL A 119 -4.68 2.05 -14.01
N TRP A 120 -4.83 1.47 -15.17
CA TRP A 120 -4.44 2.09 -16.43
C TRP A 120 -5.58 2.90 -17.01
#